data_095f289109ef9216a76470b94c53b9c4
#
_entry.id   095f289109ef9216a76470b94c53b9c4
#
_cell.length_a   1.000
_cell.length_b   1.000
_cell.length_c   1.000
_cell.angle_alpha   90.00
_cell.angle_beta   90.00
_cell.angle_gamma   90.00
#
_symmetry.space_group_name_H-M   'P 1'
#
loop_
_entity.id
_entity.type
_entity.pdbx_description
1 polymer ?
#
loop_
_entity_poly.entity_id
_entity_poly.type
_entity_poly.pdbx_seq_one_letter_code
_entity_poly.pdbx_strand_id
1 'polypeptide(L)'
;MDLDGLKAWVGRRASAEDTAALPPVAALSATLDYADPPPVAGEPLPPLWHWLYFLEAKPASELDPDGHPRRGGFLPPVPLPRRMWAGSRLAFLQPIPLGAPIRRDSEILKIETKEGRSGTLVFVTVRHLVTCAGAAAIEEEHDIVYRNSPRPGDAPPPAKPAPNDGTWTRQLVDRKSVV
;
A
#
# COMPACT_ATOMS: atom_id res chain seq x y z
N MET A 1 19.60 -1.40 -17.96
CA MET A 1 19.19 -1.24 -16.54
C MET A 1 20.16 -2.07 -15.69
N ASP A 2 20.80 -1.47 -14.73
CA ASP A 2 21.69 -2.19 -13.80
C ASP A 2 20.84 -2.95 -12.75
N LEU A 3 20.54 -4.21 -13.05
CA LEU A 3 19.74 -5.08 -12.19
C LEU A 3 20.51 -5.58 -10.97
N ASP A 4 21.83 -5.73 -11.10
CA ASP A 4 22.65 -6.21 -9.98
C ASP A 4 22.77 -5.13 -8.90
N GLY A 5 22.87 -3.85 -9.30
CA GLY A 5 22.77 -2.74 -8.37
C GLY A 5 21.42 -2.67 -7.63
N LEU A 6 20.31 -3.05 -8.27
CA LEU A 6 19.00 -3.12 -7.59
C LEU A 6 18.92 -4.28 -6.60
N LYS A 7 19.50 -5.44 -6.91
CA LYS A 7 19.51 -6.62 -6.01
C LYS A 7 20.25 -6.36 -4.70
N ALA A 8 21.22 -5.44 -4.69
CA ALA A 8 21.91 -5.03 -3.46
C ALA A 8 20.98 -4.38 -2.41
N TRP A 9 19.75 -4.03 -2.79
CA TRP A 9 18.74 -3.50 -1.88
C TRP A 9 17.95 -4.57 -1.12
N VAL A 10 18.06 -5.84 -1.51
CA VAL A 10 17.44 -6.96 -0.78
C VAL A 10 18.03 -7.05 0.63
N GLY A 11 17.19 -7.27 1.62
CA GLY A 11 17.56 -7.26 3.03
C GLY A 11 17.60 -5.87 3.68
N ARG A 12 17.39 -4.78 2.92
CA ARG A 12 17.29 -3.42 3.49
C ARG A 12 16.09 -3.31 4.39
N ARG A 13 16.26 -2.66 5.55
CA ARG A 13 15.25 -2.53 6.59
C ARG A 13 14.95 -1.08 6.89
N ALA A 14 13.72 -0.83 7.33
CA ALA A 14 13.24 0.43 7.88
C ALA A 14 12.21 0.18 8.97
N SER A 15 12.10 1.11 9.90
CA SER A 15 11.11 1.05 10.98
C SER A 15 10.38 2.38 11.07
N ALA A 16 9.10 2.33 11.44
CA ALA A 16 8.26 3.49 11.70
C ALA A 16 7.39 3.22 12.93
N GLU A 17 7.13 4.26 13.70
CA GLU A 17 6.24 4.24 14.85
C GLU A 17 5.06 5.18 14.59
N ASP A 18 3.88 4.80 15.07
CA ASP A 18 2.66 5.58 14.94
C ASP A 18 1.69 5.22 16.09
N THR A 19 0.54 5.84 16.09
CA THR A 19 -0.58 5.50 16.96
C THR A 19 -1.78 5.13 16.10
N ALA A 20 -2.48 4.04 16.42
CA ALA A 20 -3.74 3.68 15.78
C ALA A 20 -4.84 4.67 16.17
N ALA A 21 -4.65 5.96 15.85
CA ALA A 21 -5.50 7.08 16.27
C ALA A 21 -6.90 7.00 15.67
N LEU A 22 -7.91 7.51 16.40
CA LEU A 22 -9.31 7.50 15.96
C LEU A 22 -9.62 8.38 14.74
N PRO A 23 -9.03 9.60 14.57
CA PRO A 23 -9.42 10.49 13.49
C PRO A 23 -9.32 9.90 12.08
N PRO A 24 -8.25 9.16 11.69
CA PRO A 24 -8.19 8.52 10.37
C PRO A 24 -9.30 7.50 10.15
N VAL A 25 -9.67 6.73 11.18
CA VAL A 25 -10.76 5.75 11.12
C VAL A 25 -12.10 6.43 10.94
N ALA A 26 -12.38 7.48 11.74
CA ALA A 26 -13.61 8.26 11.62
C ALA A 26 -13.73 8.91 10.23
N ALA A 27 -12.63 9.46 9.71
CA ALA A 27 -12.60 10.07 8.38
C ALA A 27 -12.89 9.07 7.26
N LEU A 28 -12.30 7.86 7.32
CA LEU A 28 -12.56 6.83 6.32
C LEU A 28 -13.98 6.28 6.43
N SER A 29 -14.52 6.06 7.66
CA SER A 29 -15.91 5.66 7.87
C SER A 29 -16.87 6.67 7.22
N ALA A 30 -16.66 7.96 7.45
CA ALA A 30 -17.47 9.02 6.84
C ALA A 30 -17.32 9.06 5.30
N THR A 31 -16.10 8.85 4.77
CA THR A 31 -15.86 8.81 3.33
C THR A 31 -16.58 7.63 2.66
N LEU A 32 -16.65 6.49 3.35
CA LEU A 32 -17.34 5.29 2.88
C LEU A 32 -18.85 5.29 3.15
N ASP A 33 -19.36 6.36 3.76
CA ASP A 33 -20.78 6.51 4.13
C ASP A 33 -21.28 5.35 5.02
N TYR A 34 -20.45 4.96 5.99
CA TYR A 34 -20.85 3.96 6.97
C TYR A 34 -21.77 4.58 8.01
N ALA A 35 -22.90 3.89 8.27
CA ALA A 35 -23.90 4.30 9.26
C ALA A 35 -23.56 3.85 10.69
N ASP A 36 -22.38 3.25 10.89
CA ASP A 36 -21.94 2.76 12.19
C ASP A 36 -21.68 3.92 13.16
N PRO A 37 -21.82 3.70 14.47
CA PRO A 37 -21.44 4.71 15.46
C PRO A 37 -19.95 5.07 15.30
N PRO A 38 -19.55 6.30 15.69
CA PRO A 38 -18.17 6.71 15.64
C PRO A 38 -17.27 5.72 16.39
N PRO A 39 -16.07 5.40 15.85
CA PRO A 39 -15.14 4.51 16.52
C PRO A 39 -14.69 5.06 17.87
N VAL A 40 -14.54 4.19 18.86
CA VAL A 40 -14.08 4.57 20.21
C VAL A 40 -12.76 3.91 20.54
N ALA A 41 -12.02 4.51 21.49
CA ALA A 41 -10.75 3.99 21.95
C ALA A 41 -10.91 2.56 22.52
N GLY A 42 -9.97 1.68 22.22
CA GLY A 42 -9.98 0.28 22.65
C GLY A 42 -10.70 -0.68 21.72
N GLU A 43 -11.57 -0.18 20.81
CA GLU A 43 -12.16 -1.03 19.77
C GLU A 43 -11.11 -1.54 18.79
N PRO A 44 -11.31 -2.73 18.18
CA PRO A 44 -10.36 -3.27 17.22
C PRO A 44 -10.35 -2.44 15.93
N LEU A 45 -9.17 -2.10 15.46
CA LEU A 45 -8.97 -1.51 14.13
C LEU A 45 -9.48 -2.49 13.05
N PRO A 46 -10.37 -2.06 12.14
CA PRO A 46 -10.86 -2.93 11.07
C PRO A 46 -9.72 -3.47 10.20
N PRO A 47 -9.83 -4.71 9.68
CA PRO A 47 -8.85 -5.28 8.76
C PRO A 47 -8.59 -4.36 7.56
N LEU A 48 -7.31 -4.24 7.16
CA LEU A 48 -6.77 -3.36 6.12
C LEU A 48 -6.68 -1.87 6.51
N TRP A 49 -7.36 -1.40 7.54
CA TRP A 49 -7.33 0.01 7.93
C TRP A 49 -6.01 0.42 8.59
N HIS A 50 -5.11 -0.52 8.88
CA HIS A 50 -3.73 -0.21 9.25
C HIS A 50 -2.97 0.57 8.17
N TRP A 51 -3.44 0.56 6.92
CA TRP A 51 -2.89 1.39 5.83
C TRP A 51 -3.17 2.89 6.00
N LEU A 52 -4.01 3.30 6.94
CA LEU A 52 -4.23 4.70 7.31
C LEU A 52 -3.08 5.31 8.11
N TYR A 53 -2.17 4.48 8.58
CA TYR A 53 -1.07 4.87 9.47
C TYR A 53 0.29 4.72 8.79
N PHE A 54 1.33 5.17 9.50
CA PHE A 54 2.72 5.17 9.01
C PHE A 54 2.90 5.99 7.74
N LEU A 55 2.14 7.06 7.59
CA LEU A 55 2.23 7.97 6.45
C LEU A 55 3.51 8.79 6.54
N GLU A 56 4.30 8.79 5.48
CA GLU A 56 5.52 9.57 5.38
C GLU A 56 5.20 10.96 4.80
N ALA A 57 5.17 11.98 5.66
CA ALA A 57 5.01 13.37 5.23
C ALA A 57 6.34 13.91 4.67
N LYS A 58 6.33 14.34 3.42
CA LYS A 58 7.46 14.99 2.75
C LYS A 58 7.02 16.30 2.11
N PRO A 59 7.90 17.30 2.07
CA PRO A 59 7.66 18.52 1.27
C PRO A 59 7.40 18.16 -0.20
N ALA A 60 6.56 18.93 -0.88
CA ALA A 60 6.25 18.68 -2.30
C ALA A 60 7.51 18.66 -3.19
N SER A 61 8.55 19.40 -2.83
CA SER A 61 9.86 19.41 -3.50
C SER A 61 10.63 18.09 -3.39
N GLU A 62 10.26 17.22 -2.46
CA GLU A 62 10.86 15.89 -2.24
C GLU A 62 10.01 14.75 -2.78
N LEU A 63 8.93 15.05 -3.48
CA LEU A 63 8.08 14.05 -4.11
C LEU A 63 8.50 13.80 -5.57
N ASP A 64 8.29 12.56 -6.02
CA ASP A 64 8.34 12.19 -7.42
C ASP A 64 7.01 12.57 -8.12
N PRO A 65 6.96 12.61 -9.46
CA PRO A 65 5.73 12.93 -10.20
C PRO A 65 4.52 12.04 -9.89
N ASP A 66 4.76 10.87 -9.29
CA ASP A 66 3.71 9.93 -8.83
C ASP A 66 3.15 10.29 -7.44
N GLY A 67 3.57 11.41 -6.86
CA GLY A 67 3.12 11.91 -5.56
C GLY A 67 3.72 11.20 -4.34
N HIS A 68 4.68 10.31 -4.55
CA HIS A 68 5.35 9.61 -3.45
C HIS A 68 6.75 10.20 -3.18
N PRO A 69 7.34 9.97 -1.99
CA PRO A 69 8.72 10.34 -1.71
C PRO A 69 9.68 9.82 -2.78
N ARG A 70 10.71 10.62 -3.09
CA ARG A 70 11.74 10.26 -4.07
C ARG A 70 12.32 8.88 -3.75
N ARG A 71 12.63 8.15 -4.83
CA ARG A 71 13.23 6.81 -4.74
C ARG A 71 14.68 6.90 -4.28
N GLY A 72 15.22 5.77 -3.77
CA GLY A 72 16.57 5.72 -3.22
C GLY A 72 16.64 5.94 -1.70
N GLY A 73 15.47 6.17 -1.05
CA GLY A 73 15.31 6.07 0.40
C GLY A 73 15.26 4.62 0.86
N PHE A 74 14.12 4.14 1.36
CA PHE A 74 13.92 2.72 1.69
C PHE A 74 13.79 1.87 0.43
N LEU A 75 12.95 2.27 -0.52
CA LEU A 75 12.76 1.55 -1.79
C LEU A 75 13.90 1.84 -2.79
N PRO A 76 14.26 0.85 -3.65
CA PRO A 76 15.33 0.99 -4.61
C PRO A 76 15.05 2.08 -5.67
N PRO A 77 16.09 2.71 -6.23
CA PRO A 77 15.96 3.73 -7.26
C PRO A 77 15.69 3.11 -8.65
N VAL A 78 14.57 2.38 -8.77
CA VAL A 78 14.18 1.75 -10.04
C VAL A 78 13.94 2.82 -11.09
N PRO A 79 14.63 2.80 -12.25
CA PRO A 79 14.55 3.84 -13.28
C PRO A 79 13.35 3.62 -14.23
N LEU A 80 12.17 3.26 -13.69
CA LEU A 80 10.92 3.12 -14.41
C LEU A 80 9.89 4.09 -13.83
N PRO A 81 9.21 4.90 -14.66
CA PRO A 81 8.46 6.07 -14.19
C PRO A 81 7.24 5.73 -13.34
N ARG A 82 6.58 4.62 -13.60
CA ARG A 82 5.35 4.25 -12.90
C ARG A 82 5.61 3.23 -11.81
N ARG A 83 5.13 3.54 -10.60
CA ARG A 83 5.12 2.63 -9.44
C ARG A 83 3.66 2.32 -9.10
N MET A 84 3.34 1.04 -8.94
CA MET A 84 1.97 0.58 -8.72
C MET A 84 1.97 -0.55 -7.67
N TRP A 85 0.90 -0.62 -6.90
CA TRP A 85 0.60 -1.80 -6.10
C TRP A 85 0.20 -2.96 -7.02
N ALA A 86 0.85 -4.11 -6.86
CA ALA A 86 0.56 -5.32 -7.63
C ALA A 86 -0.28 -6.32 -6.84
N GLY A 87 -0.13 -6.34 -5.53
CA GLY A 87 -0.89 -7.20 -4.63
C GLY A 87 -0.27 -7.26 -3.25
N SER A 88 -1.00 -7.82 -2.29
CA SER A 88 -0.50 -8.12 -0.95
C SER A 88 -1.00 -9.48 -0.47
N ARG A 89 -0.23 -10.07 0.45
CA ARG A 89 -0.58 -11.24 1.25
C ARG A 89 -0.55 -10.80 2.70
N LEU A 90 -1.67 -10.94 3.41
CA LEU A 90 -1.80 -10.46 4.78
C LEU A 90 -2.23 -11.58 5.73
N ALA A 91 -1.63 -11.59 6.91
CA ALA A 91 -2.06 -12.37 8.05
C ALA A 91 -2.39 -11.42 9.21
N PHE A 92 -3.63 -11.45 9.68
CA PHE A 92 -4.07 -10.73 10.87
C PHE A 92 -3.93 -11.67 12.07
N LEU A 93 -2.93 -11.42 12.91
CA LEU A 93 -2.53 -12.33 14.00
C LEU A 93 -3.26 -12.00 15.31
N GLN A 94 -3.46 -10.71 15.55
CA GLN A 94 -4.23 -10.20 16.69
C GLN A 94 -4.84 -8.83 16.38
N PRO A 95 -5.92 -8.42 17.06
CA PRO A 95 -6.51 -7.10 16.88
C PRO A 95 -5.56 -6.02 17.38
N ILE A 96 -5.60 -4.86 16.73
CA ILE A 96 -4.95 -3.63 17.16
C ILE A 96 -6.01 -2.75 17.79
N PRO A 97 -5.96 -2.44 19.10
CA PRO A 97 -6.90 -1.52 19.72
C PRO A 97 -6.71 -0.08 19.21
N LEU A 98 -7.80 0.62 18.92
CA LEU A 98 -7.77 2.04 18.60
C LEU A 98 -7.21 2.85 19.77
N GLY A 99 -6.32 3.77 19.50
CA GLY A 99 -5.56 4.55 20.49
C GLY A 99 -4.22 3.91 20.90
N ALA A 100 -3.96 2.65 20.52
CA ALA A 100 -2.71 1.97 20.90
C ALA A 100 -1.51 2.46 20.07
N PRO A 101 -0.30 2.49 20.66
CA PRO A 101 0.94 2.67 19.91
C PRO A 101 1.21 1.44 19.04
N ILE A 102 1.67 1.68 17.82
CA ILE A 102 1.98 0.65 16.84
C ILE A 102 3.35 0.91 16.22
N ARG A 103 4.03 -0.15 15.83
CA ARG A 103 5.32 -0.09 15.14
C ARG A 103 5.26 -0.97 13.89
N ARG A 104 5.80 -0.48 12.79
CA ARG A 104 5.98 -1.23 11.56
C ARG A 104 7.46 -1.40 11.26
N ASP A 105 7.92 -2.63 11.21
CA ASP A 105 9.23 -3.01 10.71
C ASP A 105 9.08 -3.55 9.28
N SER A 106 9.85 -2.99 8.36
CA SER A 106 9.78 -3.26 6.92
C SER A 106 11.11 -3.83 6.43
N GLU A 107 11.06 -4.82 5.53
CA GLU A 107 12.23 -5.45 4.92
C GLU A 107 11.97 -5.74 3.44
N ILE A 108 12.92 -5.39 2.58
CA ILE A 108 12.88 -5.77 1.17
C ILE A 108 13.28 -7.24 1.06
N LEU A 109 12.31 -8.11 0.76
CA LEU A 109 12.56 -9.55 0.63
C LEU A 109 13.12 -9.94 -0.72
N LYS A 110 12.66 -9.26 -1.79
CA LYS A 110 12.94 -9.74 -3.15
C LYS A 110 12.84 -8.60 -4.15
N ILE A 111 13.71 -8.67 -5.17
CA ILE A 111 13.65 -7.81 -6.35
C ILE A 111 13.78 -8.71 -7.59
N GLU A 112 12.77 -8.67 -8.45
CA GLU A 112 12.70 -9.47 -9.68
C GLU A 112 12.41 -8.60 -10.89
N THR A 113 12.97 -9.01 -12.01
CA THR A 113 12.68 -8.40 -13.31
C THR A 113 11.96 -9.41 -14.18
N LYS A 114 10.92 -8.95 -14.87
CA LYS A 114 10.19 -9.76 -15.87
C LYS A 114 10.01 -8.97 -17.15
N GLU A 115 10.16 -9.65 -18.27
CA GLU A 115 9.79 -9.07 -19.57
C GLU A 115 8.29 -9.32 -19.82
N GLY A 116 7.54 -8.24 -19.96
CA GLY A 116 6.13 -8.26 -20.28
C GLY A 116 5.85 -7.73 -21.69
N ARG A 117 4.61 -7.81 -22.14
CA ARG A 117 4.20 -7.29 -23.47
C ARG A 117 4.50 -5.80 -23.63
N SER A 118 4.48 -5.04 -22.54
CA SER A 118 4.70 -3.58 -22.51
C SER A 118 6.14 -3.20 -22.10
N GLY A 119 7.08 -4.13 -22.17
CA GLY A 119 8.48 -3.94 -21.79
C GLY A 119 8.80 -4.49 -20.40
N THR A 120 9.95 -4.10 -19.89
CA THR A 120 10.50 -4.55 -18.62
C THR A 120 9.63 -4.12 -17.45
N LEU A 121 9.38 -5.06 -16.54
CA LEU A 121 8.74 -4.88 -15.25
C LEU A 121 9.76 -5.20 -14.15
N VAL A 122 9.80 -4.38 -13.11
CA VAL A 122 10.58 -4.67 -11.90
C VAL A 122 9.59 -4.83 -10.73
N PHE A 123 9.65 -5.97 -10.06
CA PHE A 123 8.87 -6.26 -8.87
C PHE A 123 9.75 -6.14 -7.64
N VAL A 124 9.25 -5.46 -6.62
CA VAL A 124 9.86 -5.36 -5.31
C VAL A 124 8.87 -5.90 -4.30
N THR A 125 9.22 -6.98 -3.61
CA THR A 125 8.42 -7.53 -2.51
C THR A 125 8.96 -7.00 -1.19
N VAL A 126 8.11 -6.34 -0.42
CA VAL A 126 8.41 -5.80 0.91
C VAL A 126 7.59 -6.54 1.94
N ARG A 127 8.23 -7.08 2.98
CA ARG A 127 7.55 -7.56 4.16
C ARG A 127 7.39 -6.42 5.15
N HIS A 128 6.19 -6.28 5.70
CA HIS A 128 5.87 -5.40 6.82
C HIS A 128 5.40 -6.26 7.99
N LEU A 129 6.00 -6.05 9.16
CA LEU A 129 5.53 -6.59 10.42
C LEU A 129 5.02 -5.44 11.26
N VAL A 130 3.71 -5.41 11.51
CA VAL A 130 3.10 -4.44 12.43
C VAL A 130 2.99 -5.09 13.80
N THR A 131 3.54 -4.43 14.80
CA THR A 131 3.47 -4.85 16.21
C THR A 131 2.65 -3.87 17.03
N CYS A 132 1.93 -4.39 18.02
CA CYS A 132 1.20 -3.62 19.03
C CYS A 132 1.53 -4.20 20.41
N ALA A 133 1.88 -3.36 21.37
CA ALA A 133 2.30 -3.78 22.70
C ALA A 133 3.41 -4.86 22.70
N GLY A 134 4.34 -4.79 21.73
CA GLY A 134 5.47 -5.72 21.61
C GLY A 134 5.13 -7.06 20.95
N ALA A 135 3.87 -7.32 20.60
CA ALA A 135 3.43 -8.55 19.93
C ALA A 135 3.08 -8.30 18.45
N ALA A 136 3.34 -9.30 17.59
CA ALA A 136 3.00 -9.24 16.18
C ALA A 136 1.48 -9.19 16.01
N ALA A 137 0.98 -8.17 15.31
CA ALA A 137 -0.44 -7.97 15.06
C ALA A 137 -0.81 -8.24 13.60
N ILE A 138 0.01 -7.77 12.66
CA ILE A 138 -0.22 -7.98 11.23
C ILE A 138 1.11 -8.31 10.57
N GLU A 139 1.11 -9.32 9.71
CA GLU A 139 2.20 -9.59 8.78
C GLU A 139 1.68 -9.38 7.36
N GLU A 140 2.38 -8.57 6.58
CA GLU A 140 2.04 -8.27 5.20
C GLU A 140 3.27 -8.44 4.31
N GLU A 141 3.11 -9.13 3.18
CA GLU A 141 4.01 -9.04 2.04
C GLU A 141 3.33 -8.20 0.96
N HIS A 142 3.96 -7.11 0.59
CA HIS A 142 3.48 -6.11 -0.35
C HIS A 142 4.32 -6.17 -1.63
N ASP A 143 3.67 -6.48 -2.75
CA ASP A 143 4.31 -6.51 -4.06
C ASP A 143 4.10 -5.17 -4.78
N ILE A 144 5.20 -4.48 -5.05
CA ILE A 144 5.25 -3.23 -5.81
C ILE A 144 5.78 -3.56 -7.21
N VAL A 145 5.11 -3.06 -8.25
CA VAL A 145 5.56 -3.19 -9.63
C VAL A 145 5.95 -1.83 -10.22
N TYR A 146 7.10 -1.78 -10.84
CA TYR A 146 7.57 -0.64 -11.61
C TYR A 146 7.51 -0.96 -13.09
N ARG A 147 7.08 0.00 -13.91
CA ARG A 147 6.94 -0.16 -15.36
C ARG A 147 7.07 1.16 -16.11
N ASN A 148 7.25 1.06 -17.42
CA ASN A 148 7.15 2.22 -18.29
C ASN A 148 5.72 2.77 -18.37
N SER A 149 5.59 4.05 -18.71
CA SER A 149 4.30 4.63 -19.09
C SER A 149 3.79 3.99 -20.39
N PRO A 150 2.46 3.88 -20.58
CA PRO A 150 1.88 3.49 -21.86
C PRO A 150 2.38 4.45 -22.94
N ARG A 151 2.54 3.95 -24.16
CA ARG A 151 2.84 4.79 -25.31
C ARG A 151 1.56 5.53 -25.75
N PRO A 152 1.68 6.74 -26.30
CA PRO A 152 0.53 7.38 -26.94
C PRO A 152 -0.09 6.44 -27.98
N GLY A 153 -1.39 6.16 -27.88
CA GLY A 153 -2.10 5.25 -28.77
C GLY A 153 -2.17 3.78 -28.31
N ASP A 154 -1.50 3.40 -27.22
CA ASP A 154 -1.69 2.06 -26.64
C ASP A 154 -3.15 1.89 -26.19
N ALA A 155 -3.83 0.87 -26.72
CA ALA A 155 -5.16 0.51 -26.26
C ALA A 155 -5.11 0.00 -24.81
N PRO A 156 -6.06 0.37 -23.94
CA PRO A 156 -6.16 -0.22 -22.62
C PRO A 156 -6.36 -1.74 -22.75
N PRO A 157 -5.83 -2.55 -21.80
CA PRO A 157 -6.07 -3.97 -21.81
C PRO A 157 -7.59 -4.23 -21.75
N PRO A 158 -8.10 -5.27 -22.44
CA PRO A 158 -9.52 -5.60 -22.39
C PRO A 158 -9.94 -5.86 -20.94
N ALA A 159 -11.08 -5.27 -20.54
CA ALA A 159 -11.66 -5.51 -19.24
C ALA A 159 -12.02 -6.99 -19.09
N LYS A 160 -11.59 -7.62 -18.02
CA LYS A 160 -12.10 -8.95 -17.67
C LYS A 160 -13.48 -8.76 -17.04
N PRO A 161 -14.52 -9.50 -17.49
CA PRO A 161 -15.80 -9.47 -16.82
C PRO A 161 -15.65 -9.91 -15.36
N ALA A 162 -16.34 -9.20 -14.45
CA ALA A 162 -16.39 -9.61 -13.07
C ALA A 162 -17.17 -10.94 -12.94
N PRO A 163 -16.82 -11.82 -11.99
CA PRO A 163 -17.64 -12.97 -11.66
C PRO A 163 -19.05 -12.52 -11.24
N ASN A 164 -20.09 -13.26 -11.64
CA ASN A 164 -21.49 -12.99 -11.28
C ASN A 164 -22.00 -13.84 -10.12
N ASP A 165 -21.11 -14.47 -9.36
CA ASP A 165 -21.39 -15.43 -8.29
C ASP A 165 -21.31 -14.81 -6.88
N GLY A 166 -21.33 -13.47 -6.78
CA GLY A 166 -21.35 -12.76 -5.52
C GLY A 166 -22.60 -13.06 -4.70
N THR A 167 -22.43 -13.36 -3.40
CA THR A 167 -23.53 -13.63 -2.46
C THR A 167 -24.27 -12.37 -2.01
N TRP A 168 -23.67 -11.19 -2.26
CA TRP A 168 -24.28 -9.89 -1.99
C TRP A 168 -23.70 -8.85 -2.96
N THR A 169 -24.46 -7.78 -3.21
CA THR A 169 -24.03 -6.64 -4.02
C THR A 169 -24.31 -5.35 -3.27
N ARG A 170 -23.39 -4.37 -3.38
CA ARG A 170 -23.61 -3.00 -2.92
C ARG A 170 -23.50 -2.08 -4.11
N GLN A 171 -24.53 -1.27 -4.33
CA GLN A 171 -24.47 -0.20 -5.32
C GLN A 171 -23.95 1.07 -4.66
N LEU A 172 -22.79 1.55 -5.12
CA LEU A 172 -22.26 2.84 -4.72
C LEU A 172 -22.69 3.88 -5.75
N VAL A 173 -23.27 4.97 -5.28
CA VAL A 173 -23.54 6.13 -6.12
C VAL A 173 -22.25 6.93 -6.22
N ASP A 174 -21.66 6.94 -7.41
CA ASP A 174 -20.50 7.81 -7.68
C ASP A 174 -20.95 9.28 -7.59
N ARG A 175 -20.56 9.93 -6.52
CA ARG A 175 -20.69 11.39 -6.40
C ARG A 175 -19.52 11.98 -7.19
N LYS A 176 -19.70 12.23 -8.47
CA LYS A 176 -18.73 12.99 -9.26
C LYS A 176 -18.40 14.27 -8.51
N SER A 177 -17.15 14.40 -8.11
CA SER A 177 -16.64 15.67 -7.63
C SER A 177 -16.82 16.66 -8.77
N VAL A 178 -17.76 17.58 -8.63
CA VAL A 178 -17.86 18.73 -9.52
C VAL A 178 -16.74 19.66 -9.10
N VAL A 179 -15.63 19.65 -9.87
CA VAL A 179 -14.58 20.65 -9.78
C VAL A 179 -14.92 21.75 -10.76
#